data_9fea00bf696f36bdd908ca9786b4c0f6
#
_entry.id   9fea00bf696f36bdd908ca9786b4c0f6
#
_cell.length_a   1.000
_cell.length_b   1.000
_cell.length_c   1.000
_cell.angle_alpha   90.00
_cell.angle_beta   90.00
_cell.angle_gamma   90.00
#
_symmetry.space_group_name_H-M   'P 1'
#
loop_
_entity.id
_entity.type
_entity.pdbx_description
1 polymer ?
#
loop_
_entity_poly.entity_id
_entity_poly.type
_entity_poly.pdbx_seq_one_letter_code
_entity_poly.pdbx_strand_id
1 'polypeptide(L)'
;MVSHGLISGVLFLVVGVVYARTGTRDLNVLRGLLNPQRGLPLTGSLMIIGVMASAGIPGMAGFISEFLIFRGSLQPFPVATLLSMVGSGLTAVYFLLLVNRAFFGRLAIAAGEVVNPRILQIVPLREQLPAIALTLGVLALGLVPELLSGLSESATTGLSQLSEALS
;
A
#
# COMPACT_ATOMS: atom_id res chain seq x y z
N MET A 1 6.63 -1.04 -11.11
CA MET A 1 6.50 -2.49 -10.81
C MET A 1 6.88 -2.79 -9.36
N VAL A 2 8.13 -2.57 -8.92
CA VAL A 2 8.60 -2.89 -7.55
C VAL A 2 7.76 -2.20 -6.48
N SER A 3 7.56 -0.89 -6.55
CA SER A 3 6.72 -0.13 -5.59
C SER A 3 5.31 -0.69 -5.45
N HIS A 4 4.67 -1.01 -6.58
CA HIS A 4 3.34 -1.60 -6.58
C HIS A 4 3.32 -2.98 -5.91
N GLY A 5 4.33 -3.82 -6.20
CA GLY A 5 4.45 -5.15 -5.57
C GLY A 5 4.59 -5.07 -4.05
N LEU A 6 5.43 -4.16 -3.54
CA LEU A 6 5.62 -3.96 -2.11
C LEU A 6 4.35 -3.43 -1.43
N ILE A 7 3.73 -2.39 -1.99
CA ILE A 7 2.51 -1.78 -1.46
C ILE A 7 1.36 -2.79 -1.44
N SER A 8 1.14 -3.50 -2.56
CA SER A 8 0.12 -4.55 -2.65
C SER A 8 0.39 -5.67 -1.65
N GLY A 9 1.64 -6.08 -1.49
CA GLY A 9 2.04 -7.07 -0.49
C GLY A 9 1.66 -6.65 0.93
N VAL A 10 1.94 -5.40 1.34
CA VAL A 10 1.52 -4.86 2.64
C VAL A 10 0.01 -4.95 2.79
N LEU A 11 -0.75 -4.44 1.81
CA LEU A 11 -2.21 -4.39 1.89
C LEU A 11 -2.83 -5.78 1.98
N PHE A 12 -2.36 -6.74 1.18
CA PHE A 12 -2.85 -8.12 1.22
C PHE A 12 -2.55 -8.83 2.55
N LEU A 13 -1.33 -8.66 3.09
CA LEU A 13 -0.97 -9.24 4.38
C LEU A 13 -1.83 -8.67 5.51
N VAL A 14 -2.05 -7.36 5.52
CA VAL A 14 -2.91 -6.70 6.50
C VAL A 14 -4.35 -7.17 6.40
N VAL A 15 -4.92 -7.27 5.19
CA VAL A 15 -6.25 -7.81 4.96
C VAL A 15 -6.33 -9.28 5.42
N GLY A 16 -5.27 -10.05 5.19
CA GLY A 16 -5.17 -11.44 5.69
C GLY A 16 -5.25 -11.53 7.20
N VAL A 17 -4.52 -10.68 7.93
CA VAL A 17 -4.58 -10.61 9.40
C VAL A 17 -5.95 -10.18 9.88
N VAL A 18 -6.56 -9.16 9.27
CA VAL A 18 -7.92 -8.72 9.61
C VAL A 18 -8.92 -9.87 9.43
N TYR A 19 -8.87 -10.53 8.28
CA TYR A 19 -9.77 -11.65 7.98
C TYR A 19 -9.60 -12.83 8.96
N ALA A 20 -8.35 -13.19 9.28
CA ALA A 20 -8.07 -14.26 10.23
C ALA A 20 -8.63 -13.98 11.63
N ARG A 21 -8.78 -12.70 12.02
CA ARG A 21 -9.27 -12.28 13.33
C ARG A 21 -10.78 -11.97 13.36
N THR A 22 -11.35 -11.55 12.24
CA THR A 22 -12.75 -11.11 12.18
C THR A 22 -13.67 -12.09 11.44
N GLY A 23 -13.10 -13.01 10.64
CA GLY A 23 -13.85 -13.93 9.79
C GLY A 23 -14.54 -13.29 8.59
N THR A 24 -14.40 -11.97 8.42
CA THR A 24 -15.09 -11.23 7.35
C THR A 24 -14.21 -10.19 6.68
N ARG A 25 -14.56 -9.82 5.44
CA ARG A 25 -13.96 -8.72 4.65
C ARG A 25 -15.01 -7.66 4.32
N ASP A 26 -16.23 -7.79 4.83
CA ASP A 26 -17.31 -6.87 4.52
C ASP A 26 -17.12 -5.55 5.28
N LEU A 27 -16.89 -4.46 4.53
CA LEU A 27 -16.72 -3.11 5.06
C LEU A 27 -17.99 -2.53 5.72
N ASN A 28 -19.16 -3.12 5.49
CA ASN A 28 -20.38 -2.70 6.17
C ASN A 28 -20.44 -3.22 7.62
N VAL A 29 -19.71 -4.29 7.87
CA VAL A 29 -19.66 -5.01 9.16
C VAL A 29 -18.46 -4.56 10.00
N LEU A 30 -17.33 -4.28 9.34
CA LEU A 30 -16.07 -3.90 9.99
C LEU A 30 -16.03 -2.40 10.28
N ARG A 31 -15.90 -2.03 11.57
CA ARG A 31 -15.73 -0.63 11.98
C ARG A 31 -14.80 -0.51 13.20
N GLY A 32 -14.02 0.57 13.25
CA GLY A 32 -13.24 0.93 14.43
C GLY A 32 -12.08 -0.02 14.76
N LEU A 33 -11.52 -0.73 13.77
CA LEU A 33 -10.44 -1.70 13.98
C LEU A 33 -9.15 -1.06 14.51
N LEU A 34 -8.97 0.26 14.39
CA LEU A 34 -7.82 1.00 14.93
C LEU A 34 -7.92 1.20 16.45
N ASN A 35 -9.01 0.78 17.11
CA ASN A 35 -9.19 0.98 18.54
C ASN A 35 -8.00 0.39 19.32
N PRO A 36 -7.28 1.21 20.14
CA PRO A 36 -6.05 0.78 20.81
C PRO A 36 -6.27 -0.28 21.90
N GLN A 37 -7.47 -0.32 22.51
CA GLN A 37 -7.75 -1.21 23.61
C GLN A 37 -8.38 -2.55 23.18
N ARG A 38 -9.14 -2.55 22.08
CA ARG A 38 -9.97 -3.69 21.67
C ARG A 38 -9.83 -4.04 20.18
N GLY A 39 -9.14 -3.24 19.40
CA GLY A 39 -8.95 -3.41 17.97
C GLY A 39 -7.60 -4.01 17.60
N LEU A 40 -7.17 -3.71 16.40
CA LEU A 40 -5.91 -4.14 15.78
C LEU A 40 -5.03 -2.90 15.48
N PRO A 41 -4.49 -2.20 16.50
CA PRO A 41 -3.86 -0.89 16.29
C PRO A 41 -2.64 -0.96 15.37
N LEU A 42 -1.74 -1.93 15.56
CA LEU A 42 -0.56 -2.07 14.70
C LEU A 42 -0.94 -2.46 13.27
N THR A 43 -1.85 -3.42 13.10
CA THR A 43 -2.37 -3.82 11.80
C THR A 43 -3.05 -2.64 11.09
N GLY A 44 -3.83 -1.85 11.84
CA GLY A 44 -4.47 -0.64 11.31
C GLY A 44 -3.47 0.44 10.92
N SER A 45 -2.41 0.64 11.69
CA SER A 45 -1.33 1.58 11.33
C SER A 45 -0.61 1.15 10.05
N LEU A 46 -0.29 -0.14 9.90
CA LEU A 46 0.31 -0.68 8.69
C LEU A 46 -0.62 -0.51 7.47
N MET A 47 -1.94 -0.72 7.65
CA MET A 47 -2.94 -0.46 6.61
C MET A 47 -2.94 1.00 6.18
N ILE A 48 -2.94 1.93 7.13
CA ILE A 48 -2.93 3.36 6.85
C ILE A 48 -1.67 3.74 6.06
N ILE A 49 -0.50 3.28 6.48
CA ILE A 49 0.76 3.54 5.77
C ILE A 49 0.73 2.95 4.36
N GLY A 50 0.24 1.71 4.19
CA GLY A 50 0.10 1.08 2.88
C GLY A 50 -0.85 1.84 1.95
N VAL A 51 -1.98 2.31 2.48
CA VAL A 51 -2.94 3.14 1.76
C VAL A 51 -2.35 4.50 1.38
N MET A 52 -1.64 5.16 2.29
CA MET A 52 -0.95 6.42 2.02
C MET A 52 0.11 6.26 0.93
N ALA A 53 0.85 5.14 0.94
CA ALA A 53 1.81 4.82 -0.09
C ALA A 53 1.15 4.56 -1.46
N SER A 54 -0.01 3.89 -1.46
CA SER A 54 -0.81 3.66 -2.67
C SER A 54 -1.47 4.92 -3.20
N ALA A 55 -1.78 5.87 -2.33
CA ALA A 55 -2.34 7.18 -2.70
C ALA A 55 -1.28 8.18 -3.21
N GLY A 56 -0.03 7.77 -3.34
CA GLY A 56 1.04 8.61 -3.87
C GLY A 56 1.44 9.77 -2.96
N ILE A 57 1.46 9.56 -1.63
CA ILE A 57 1.90 10.61 -0.70
C ILE A 57 3.43 10.77 -0.77
N PRO A 58 3.95 12.03 -0.82
CA PRO A 58 5.39 12.30 -0.83
C PRO A 58 6.13 11.62 0.32
N GLY A 59 7.31 11.09 0.04
CA GLY A 59 8.12 10.32 0.99
C GLY A 59 7.86 8.81 0.95
N MET A 60 6.96 8.34 0.09
CA MET A 60 6.66 6.92 -0.10
C MET A 60 6.97 6.46 -1.53
N ALA A 61 7.24 5.15 -1.69
CA ALA A 61 7.62 4.56 -2.99
C ALA A 61 6.57 4.76 -4.09
N GLY A 62 5.28 4.86 -3.72
CA GLY A 62 4.18 5.13 -4.65
C GLY A 62 4.35 6.48 -5.35
N PHE A 63 4.59 7.54 -4.59
CA PHE A 63 4.79 8.89 -5.13
C PHE A 63 5.94 8.95 -6.15
N ILE A 64 7.10 8.41 -5.80
CA ILE A 64 8.27 8.44 -6.69
C ILE A 64 7.97 7.73 -8.01
N SER A 65 7.33 6.55 -7.96
CA SER A 65 7.00 5.80 -9.15
C SER A 65 5.95 6.51 -10.04
N GLU A 66 4.90 7.07 -9.45
CA GLU A 66 3.89 7.84 -10.19
C GLU A 66 4.48 9.11 -10.80
N PHE A 67 5.25 9.86 -10.03
CA PHE A 67 5.90 11.09 -10.49
C PHE A 67 6.82 10.84 -11.70
N LEU A 68 7.65 9.79 -11.65
CA LEU A 68 8.54 9.44 -12.75
C LEU A 68 7.76 9.01 -14.00
N ILE A 69 6.68 8.23 -13.83
CA ILE A 69 5.81 7.79 -14.93
C ILE A 69 5.13 9.01 -15.56
N PHE A 70 4.49 9.87 -14.77
CA PHE A 70 3.79 11.05 -15.28
C PHE A 70 4.74 12.02 -16.00
N ARG A 71 5.91 12.28 -15.42
CA ARG A 71 6.94 13.10 -16.03
C ARG A 71 7.42 12.52 -17.36
N GLY A 72 7.67 11.23 -17.44
CA GLY A 72 8.18 10.57 -18.65
C GLY A 72 7.12 10.40 -19.75
N SER A 73 5.85 10.23 -19.38
CA SER A 73 4.75 9.98 -20.33
C SER A 73 4.04 11.24 -20.82
N LEU A 74 4.23 12.39 -20.15
CA LEU A 74 3.47 13.61 -20.46
C LEU A 74 3.73 14.14 -21.87
N GLN A 75 4.98 14.08 -22.36
CA GLN A 75 5.31 14.53 -23.71
C GLN A 75 4.82 13.59 -24.81
N PRO A 76 5.11 12.26 -24.75
CA PRO A 76 4.67 11.34 -25.82
C PRO A 76 3.18 11.05 -25.79
N PHE A 77 2.52 11.07 -24.62
CA PHE A 77 1.12 10.66 -24.43
C PHE A 77 0.35 11.59 -23.49
N PRO A 78 0.16 12.89 -23.83
CA PRO A 78 -0.39 13.86 -22.87
C PRO A 78 -1.79 13.52 -22.39
N VAL A 79 -2.70 13.13 -23.27
CA VAL A 79 -4.09 12.81 -22.91
C VAL A 79 -4.16 11.57 -22.01
N ALA A 80 -3.43 10.51 -22.35
CA ALA A 80 -3.39 9.29 -21.55
C ALA A 80 -2.79 9.55 -20.15
N THR A 81 -1.75 10.39 -20.08
CA THR A 81 -1.12 10.77 -18.81
C THR A 81 -2.09 11.57 -17.92
N LEU A 82 -2.82 12.53 -18.47
CA LEU A 82 -3.82 13.30 -17.71
C LEU A 82 -4.95 12.40 -17.19
N LEU A 83 -5.44 11.46 -18.02
CA LEU A 83 -6.43 10.47 -17.58
C LEU A 83 -5.89 9.57 -16.47
N SER A 84 -4.62 9.17 -16.56
CA SER A 84 -3.97 8.37 -15.52
C SER A 84 -3.82 9.13 -14.20
N MET A 85 -3.52 10.43 -14.25
CA MET A 85 -3.49 11.29 -13.05
C MET A 85 -4.86 11.36 -12.36
N VAL A 86 -5.93 11.51 -13.13
CA VAL A 86 -7.30 11.46 -12.60
C VAL A 86 -7.59 10.09 -11.99
N GLY A 87 -7.19 9.00 -12.64
CA GLY A 87 -7.34 7.64 -12.13
C GLY A 87 -6.60 7.44 -10.80
N SER A 88 -5.36 7.94 -10.68
CA SER A 88 -4.60 7.91 -9.43
C SER A 88 -5.32 8.68 -8.31
N GLY A 89 -5.85 9.88 -8.60
CA GLY A 89 -6.66 10.64 -7.65
C GLY A 89 -7.91 9.88 -7.17
N LEU A 90 -8.62 9.19 -8.07
CA LEU A 90 -9.77 8.36 -7.70
C LEU A 90 -9.37 7.17 -6.84
N THR A 91 -8.20 6.58 -7.08
CA THR A 91 -7.62 5.52 -6.25
C THR A 91 -7.42 6.00 -4.80
N ALA A 92 -6.87 7.19 -4.62
CA ALA A 92 -6.70 7.79 -3.29
C ALA A 92 -8.05 7.95 -2.57
N VAL A 93 -9.10 8.39 -3.27
CA VAL A 93 -10.44 8.58 -2.69
C VAL A 93 -11.01 7.26 -2.16
N TYR A 94 -11.01 6.19 -2.95
CA TYR A 94 -11.59 4.91 -2.47
C TYR A 94 -10.78 4.27 -1.36
N PHE A 95 -9.47 4.43 -1.35
CA PHE A 95 -8.62 3.96 -0.24
C PHE A 95 -8.87 4.73 1.06
N LEU A 96 -9.05 6.05 0.98
CA LEU A 96 -9.44 6.85 2.15
C LEU A 96 -10.81 6.44 2.69
N LEU A 97 -11.77 6.15 1.82
CA LEU A 97 -13.08 5.64 2.22
C LEU A 97 -12.98 4.27 2.90
N LEU A 98 -12.13 3.38 2.38
CA LEU A 98 -11.86 2.07 2.99
C LEU A 98 -11.32 2.23 4.41
N VAL A 99 -10.27 3.04 4.58
CA VAL A 99 -9.65 3.28 5.89
C VAL A 99 -10.66 3.89 6.86
N ASN A 100 -11.41 4.91 6.40
CA ASN A 100 -12.41 5.56 7.23
C ASN A 100 -13.50 4.57 7.71
N ARG A 101 -13.99 3.72 6.83
CA ARG A 101 -15.05 2.76 7.18
C ARG A 101 -14.56 1.65 8.10
N ALA A 102 -13.42 1.01 7.79
CA ALA A 102 -12.96 -0.18 8.49
C ALA A 102 -12.21 0.14 9.79
N PHE A 103 -11.39 1.19 9.80
CA PHE A 103 -10.43 1.41 10.87
C PHE A 103 -10.81 2.52 11.83
N PHE A 104 -11.54 3.54 11.38
CA PHE A 104 -12.02 4.62 12.24
C PHE A 104 -13.43 4.39 12.79
N GLY A 105 -13.79 5.16 13.82
CA GLY A 105 -15.08 5.10 14.49
C GLY A 105 -15.10 4.17 15.70
N ARG A 106 -16.31 3.85 16.18
CA ARG A 106 -16.49 2.94 17.30
C ARG A 106 -16.31 1.51 16.82
N LEU A 107 -15.59 0.69 17.58
CA LEU A 107 -15.42 -0.72 17.28
C LEU A 107 -16.77 -1.42 17.23
N ALA A 108 -17.16 -1.89 16.07
CA ALA A 108 -18.32 -2.73 15.83
C ALA A 108 -17.94 -3.81 14.81
N ILE A 109 -18.23 -5.05 15.15
CA ILE A 109 -18.15 -6.19 14.26
C ILE A 109 -19.53 -6.81 14.30
N ALA A 110 -20.37 -6.43 13.34
CA ALA A 110 -21.75 -6.88 13.26
C ALA A 110 -21.85 -8.26 12.58
N ALA A 111 -20.98 -9.19 12.94
CA ALA A 111 -21.19 -10.59 12.59
C ALA A 111 -21.95 -11.25 13.75
N GLY A 112 -23.00 -12.00 13.45
CA GLY A 112 -23.88 -12.63 14.41
C GLY A 112 -23.24 -13.70 15.33
N GLU A 113 -21.93 -13.79 15.34
CA GLU A 113 -21.14 -14.50 16.33
C GLU A 113 -20.31 -13.49 17.11
N VAL A 114 -20.39 -13.61 18.42
CA VAL A 114 -19.60 -12.84 19.38
C VAL A 114 -18.13 -13.16 19.14
N VAL A 115 -17.48 -12.40 18.27
CA VAL A 115 -16.03 -12.44 18.19
C VAL A 115 -15.52 -12.02 19.56
N ASN A 116 -14.95 -12.98 20.28
CA ASN A 116 -14.41 -12.71 21.60
C ASN A 116 -13.42 -11.55 21.51
N PRO A 117 -13.67 -10.39 22.15
CA PRO A 117 -12.81 -9.21 22.01
C PRO A 117 -11.35 -9.48 22.37
N ARG A 118 -11.07 -10.53 23.14
CA ARG A 118 -9.71 -10.98 23.45
C ARG A 118 -8.97 -11.57 22.23
N ILE A 119 -9.69 -12.14 21.26
CA ILE A 119 -9.08 -12.74 20.07
C ILE A 119 -8.52 -11.65 19.13
N LEU A 120 -9.16 -10.49 19.07
CA LEU A 120 -8.68 -9.36 18.29
C LEU A 120 -7.35 -8.79 18.81
N GLN A 121 -7.14 -8.81 20.12
CA GLN A 121 -5.96 -8.21 20.75
C GLN A 121 -4.68 -9.04 20.61
N ILE A 122 -4.77 -10.33 20.32
CA ILE A 122 -3.61 -11.24 20.28
C ILE A 122 -3.22 -11.52 18.84
N VAL A 123 -2.64 -10.52 18.17
CA VAL A 123 -1.92 -10.75 16.92
C VAL A 123 -0.44 -10.90 17.27
N PRO A 124 0.15 -12.09 17.20
CA PRO A 124 1.56 -12.27 17.49
C PRO A 124 2.41 -11.49 16.48
N LEU A 125 3.49 -10.91 16.96
CA LEU A 125 4.39 -10.09 16.14
C LEU A 125 4.86 -10.84 14.88
N ARG A 126 5.08 -12.15 14.99
CA ARG A 126 5.47 -13.01 13.86
C ARG A 126 4.53 -12.95 12.65
N GLU A 127 3.22 -12.76 12.88
CA GLU A 127 2.24 -12.62 11.79
C GLU A 127 2.30 -11.24 11.13
N GLN A 128 2.82 -10.23 11.83
CA GLN A 128 2.93 -8.87 11.35
C GLN A 128 4.32 -8.55 10.78
N LEU A 129 5.34 -9.33 11.13
CA LEU A 129 6.72 -9.12 10.66
C LEU A 129 6.83 -8.98 9.14
N PRO A 130 6.19 -9.81 8.30
CA PRO A 130 6.27 -9.64 6.84
C PRO A 130 5.70 -8.31 6.38
N ALA A 131 4.56 -7.88 6.95
CA ALA A 131 3.94 -6.61 6.60
C ALA A 131 4.80 -5.41 7.08
N ILE A 132 5.42 -5.51 8.26
CA ILE A 132 6.36 -4.51 8.78
C ILE A 132 7.59 -4.41 7.86
N ALA A 133 8.18 -5.54 7.48
CA ALA A 133 9.36 -5.57 6.61
C ALA A 133 9.07 -4.93 5.24
N LEU A 134 7.93 -5.27 4.63
CA LEU A 134 7.51 -4.65 3.37
C LEU A 134 7.20 -3.15 3.52
N THR A 135 6.59 -2.74 4.64
CA THR A 135 6.33 -1.33 4.93
C THR A 135 7.63 -0.53 5.06
N LEU A 136 8.63 -1.08 5.74
CA LEU A 136 9.96 -0.47 5.82
C LEU A 136 10.60 -0.37 4.43
N GLY A 137 10.43 -1.38 3.57
CA GLY A 137 10.85 -1.32 2.17
C GLY A 137 10.16 -0.21 1.38
N VAL A 138 8.86 -0.03 1.56
CA VAL A 138 8.10 1.06 0.91
C VAL A 138 8.61 2.44 1.34
N LEU A 139 8.90 2.62 2.64
CA LEU A 139 9.46 3.87 3.15
C LEU A 139 10.91 4.09 2.68
N ALA A 140 11.74 3.07 2.73
CA ALA A 140 13.13 3.15 2.28
C ALA A 140 13.22 3.58 0.81
N LEU A 141 12.42 2.97 -0.08
CA LEU A 141 12.38 3.33 -1.50
C LEU A 141 11.73 4.69 -1.77
N GLY A 142 10.86 5.16 -0.89
CA GLY A 142 10.28 6.50 -0.98
C GLY A 142 11.26 7.59 -0.56
N LEU A 143 12.11 7.33 0.43
CA LEU A 143 13.09 8.28 0.96
C LEU A 143 14.41 8.26 0.18
N VAL A 144 14.81 7.09 -0.34
CA VAL A 144 16.06 6.90 -1.08
C VAL A 144 15.75 6.21 -2.43
N PRO A 145 15.17 6.94 -3.38
CA PRO A 145 14.78 6.38 -4.68
C PRO A 145 15.98 5.91 -5.51
N GLU A 146 17.15 6.40 -5.21
CA GLU A 146 18.42 6.02 -5.86
C GLU A 146 18.75 4.53 -5.75
N LEU A 147 18.22 3.85 -4.73
CA LEU A 147 18.37 2.40 -4.56
C LEU A 147 17.84 1.59 -5.76
N LEU A 148 16.79 2.10 -6.43
CA LEU A 148 16.22 1.45 -7.61
C LEU A 148 16.65 2.09 -8.92
N SER A 149 16.80 3.41 -8.98
CA SER A 149 17.23 4.10 -10.21
C SER A 149 18.63 3.68 -10.63
N GLY A 150 19.58 3.58 -9.71
CA GLY A 150 20.93 3.12 -10.01
C GLY A 150 20.99 1.70 -10.58
N LEU A 151 20.14 0.78 -10.13
CA LEU A 151 20.03 -0.57 -10.69
C LEU A 151 19.40 -0.57 -12.09
N SER A 152 18.41 0.28 -12.35
CA SER A 152 17.75 0.37 -13.64
C SER A 152 18.60 1.09 -14.68
N GLU A 153 19.36 2.11 -14.31
CA GLU A 153 20.29 2.80 -15.20
C GLU A 153 21.41 1.87 -15.68
N SER A 154 21.97 1.06 -14.79
CA SER A 154 22.98 0.06 -15.16
C SER A 154 22.46 -0.96 -16.17
N ALA A 155 21.21 -1.38 -16.03
CA ALA A 155 20.56 -2.33 -16.94
C ALA A 155 20.23 -1.68 -18.30
N THR A 156 19.75 -0.43 -18.31
CA THR A 156 19.38 0.27 -19.54
C THR A 156 20.60 0.68 -20.37
N THR A 157 21.69 1.12 -19.73
CA THR A 157 22.95 1.41 -20.44
C THR A 157 23.58 0.16 -21.05
N GLY A 158 23.50 -0.98 -20.36
CA GLY A 158 23.94 -2.25 -20.93
C GLY A 158 23.14 -2.68 -22.18
N LEU A 159 21.81 -2.48 -22.15
CA LEU A 159 20.93 -2.78 -23.30
C LEU A 159 21.14 -1.83 -24.47
N SER A 160 21.37 -0.52 -24.22
CA SER A 160 21.65 0.44 -25.29
C SER A 160 22.98 0.15 -26.01
N GLN A 161 24.02 -0.22 -25.27
CA GLN A 161 25.32 -0.63 -25.85
C GLN A 161 25.19 -1.92 -26.68
N LEU A 162 24.37 -2.88 -26.26
CA LEU A 162 24.10 -4.08 -27.06
C LEU A 162 23.32 -3.75 -28.34
N SER A 163 22.36 -2.83 -28.28
CA SER A 163 21.61 -2.36 -29.44
C SER A 163 22.50 -1.66 -30.48
N GLU A 164 23.44 -0.83 -30.02
CA GLU A 164 24.40 -0.15 -30.88
C GLU A 164 25.43 -1.12 -31.50
N ALA A 165 25.79 -2.17 -30.78
CA ALA A 165 26.70 -3.20 -31.29
C ALA A 165 26.07 -4.16 -32.34
N LEU A 166 24.73 -4.21 -32.41
CA LEU A 166 23.98 -5.05 -33.33
C LEU A 166 23.43 -4.30 -34.57
N SER A 167 23.55 -2.98 -34.59
CA SER A 167 23.16 -2.10 -35.70
C SER A 167 24.36 -1.80 -36.61
#